data_123ecced8c961e5eb92d02600277e2d0
#
_entry.id   123ecced8c961e5eb92d02600277e2d0
#
_cell.length_a   1.000
_cell.length_b   1.000
_cell.length_c   1.000
_cell.angle_alpha   90.00
_cell.angle_beta   90.00
_cell.angle_gamma   90.00
#
_symmetry.space_group_name_H-M   'P 1'
#
loop_
_entity.id
_entity.type
_entity.pdbx_description
1 polymer ?
#
loop_
_entity_poly.entity_id
_entity_poly.type
_entity_poly.pdbx_seq_one_letter_code
_entity_poly.pdbx_strand_id
1 'polypeptide(L)'
;MPRLRWLERSVQKTTASVGPVAQRLVRDVVIGSILAGTAILSGIARGLCPHKRGFEAALERLSRGLKKQRDAVGRVLTAYQRRAVGWARRKGFDFLAVDLSEIVKPYGRKLPWLCEVRDGSKSSRAKTVIAQGWWTVEVAATDAQHRVLPLLRRVYSTVHPSFVSVQHELGAVLATLRPLLWAGVRAVLDRGFDGDTYFTVLDQYLRDWAVRQKGNRQVYLPGQDEPVRMITLAKTVRQDHVARPLVVRRDELVRKVQTFGFCTVEVPHTSPRKGRKKPVCRLMTLVVADRHDPLKPPLMLLVNRPVHDVTTARAWVEAYFRRWGAEDETRADKQLGGLEDVRVQSWESLQSLVALSIVSSGLLALLQVEAPRRAARLARSAPIDGEVPTFALYRIWMSVGLLLARNTRRR
;
A
#
# COMPACT_ATOMS: atom_id res chain seq x y z
N MET A 1 15.66 -3.77 -29.86
CA MET A 1 14.75 -2.85 -29.14
C MET A 1 13.31 -3.36 -28.86
N PRO A 2 12.91 -4.61 -29.11
CA PRO A 2 11.55 -5.10 -28.81
C PRO A 2 11.25 -5.20 -27.31
N ARG A 3 12.27 -5.29 -26.43
CA ARG A 3 12.09 -5.68 -25.03
C ARG A 3 11.49 -4.60 -24.11
N LEU A 4 11.57 -3.32 -24.48
CA LEU A 4 11.06 -2.20 -23.66
C LEU A 4 9.88 -1.44 -24.30
N ARG A 5 9.51 -1.74 -25.53
CA ARG A 5 8.34 -1.16 -26.21
C ARG A 5 7.06 -1.26 -25.40
N TRP A 6 6.97 -2.27 -24.53
CA TRP A 6 5.83 -2.42 -23.63
C TRP A 6 5.75 -1.28 -22.62
N LEU A 7 6.86 -0.94 -21.95
CA LEU A 7 6.89 0.15 -20.96
C LEU A 7 6.56 1.49 -21.63
N GLU A 8 7.21 1.78 -22.78
CA GLU A 8 6.94 3.00 -23.55
C GLU A 8 5.47 3.09 -23.97
N ARG A 9 4.89 2.01 -24.50
CA ARG A 9 3.46 1.94 -24.83
C ARG A 9 2.56 2.11 -23.60
N SER A 10 2.96 1.56 -22.46
CA SER A 10 2.20 1.67 -21.22
C SER A 10 2.20 3.10 -20.70
N VAL A 11 3.35 3.80 -20.73
CA VAL A 11 3.44 5.22 -20.41
C VAL A 11 2.58 6.04 -21.39
N GLN A 12 2.71 5.80 -22.71
CA GLN A 12 1.94 6.49 -23.72
C GLN A 12 0.43 6.36 -23.52
N LYS A 13 -0.07 5.15 -23.25
CA LYS A 13 -1.49 4.90 -22.95
C LYS A 13 -1.94 5.63 -21.70
N THR A 14 -1.10 5.67 -20.66
CA THR A 14 -1.44 6.32 -19.39
C THR A 14 -1.40 7.85 -19.49
N THR A 15 -0.62 8.40 -20.42
CA THR A 15 -0.47 9.84 -20.65
C THR A 15 -1.30 10.40 -21.81
N ALA A 16 -2.12 9.57 -22.46
CA ALA A 16 -2.89 9.98 -23.67
C ALA A 16 -3.83 11.17 -23.45
N SER A 17 -4.28 11.40 -22.20
CA SER A 17 -5.21 12.49 -21.83
C SER A 17 -4.53 13.81 -21.45
N VAL A 18 -3.21 13.92 -21.55
CA VAL A 18 -2.46 15.13 -21.20
C VAL A 18 -1.63 15.64 -22.36
N GLY A 19 -1.29 16.94 -22.33
CA GLY A 19 -0.51 17.58 -23.40
C GLY A 19 0.95 17.11 -23.49
N PRO A 20 1.65 17.40 -24.60
CA PRO A 20 2.99 16.88 -24.91
C PRO A 20 4.05 17.17 -23.83
N VAL A 21 3.99 18.34 -23.20
CA VAL A 21 4.93 18.73 -22.13
C VAL A 21 4.77 17.80 -20.91
N ALA A 22 3.53 17.54 -20.50
CA ALA A 22 3.24 16.63 -19.40
C ALA A 22 3.56 15.18 -19.76
N GLN A 23 3.26 14.74 -20.99
CA GLN A 23 3.63 13.39 -21.48
C GLN A 23 5.14 13.17 -21.37
N ARG A 24 5.93 14.15 -21.82
CA ARG A 24 7.40 14.11 -21.74
C ARG A 24 7.87 14.06 -20.29
N LEU A 25 7.33 14.92 -19.42
CA LEU A 25 7.66 14.91 -17.99
C LEU A 25 7.40 13.53 -17.36
N VAL A 26 6.20 13.01 -17.53
CA VAL A 26 5.81 11.71 -16.96
C VAL A 26 6.69 10.59 -17.49
N ARG A 27 6.95 10.56 -18.80
CA ARG A 27 7.85 9.60 -19.42
C ARG A 27 9.26 9.70 -18.84
N ASP A 28 9.80 10.91 -18.72
CA ASP A 28 11.14 11.15 -18.20
C ASP A 28 11.24 10.74 -16.72
N VAL A 29 10.24 11.03 -15.88
CA VAL A 29 10.23 10.60 -14.48
C VAL A 29 10.08 9.07 -14.37
N VAL A 30 9.09 8.48 -15.03
CA VAL A 30 8.81 7.04 -14.91
C VAL A 30 9.97 6.19 -15.46
N ILE A 31 10.43 6.49 -16.68
CA ILE A 31 11.54 5.72 -17.28
C ILE A 31 12.85 6.02 -16.56
N GLY A 32 13.09 7.29 -16.25
CA GLY A 32 14.32 7.74 -15.60
C GLY A 32 14.48 7.22 -14.17
N SER A 33 13.40 7.15 -13.39
CA SER A 33 13.44 6.57 -12.03
C SER A 33 13.72 5.06 -12.06
N ILE A 34 13.10 4.33 -12.98
CA ILE A 34 13.35 2.88 -13.14
C ILE A 34 14.80 2.64 -13.62
N LEU A 35 15.29 3.47 -14.55
CA LEU A 35 16.65 3.38 -15.08
C LEU A 35 17.71 3.68 -14.02
N ALA A 36 17.50 4.75 -13.26
CA ALA A 36 18.46 5.25 -12.27
C ALA A 36 18.33 4.58 -10.90
N GLY A 37 17.23 3.86 -10.63
CA GLY A 37 16.95 3.27 -9.33
C GLY A 37 16.85 4.33 -8.21
N THR A 38 16.31 5.52 -8.53
CA THR A 38 16.22 6.62 -7.57
C THR A 38 15.11 7.61 -7.92
N ALA A 39 14.55 8.26 -6.92
CA ALA A 39 13.65 9.40 -7.06
C ALA A 39 14.37 10.77 -6.96
N ILE A 40 15.71 10.80 -6.87
CA ILE A 40 16.49 12.04 -6.91
C ILE A 40 16.48 12.58 -8.33
N LEU A 41 16.02 13.82 -8.53
CA LEU A 41 15.91 14.40 -9.87
C LEU A 41 17.22 14.45 -10.65
N SER A 42 18.35 14.70 -9.97
CA SER A 42 19.66 14.66 -10.60
C SER A 42 20.08 13.25 -11.02
N GLY A 43 19.69 12.21 -10.25
CA GLY A 43 19.89 10.81 -10.62
C GLY A 43 19.06 10.45 -11.86
N ILE A 44 17.78 10.81 -11.86
CA ILE A 44 16.88 10.63 -13.01
C ILE A 44 17.44 11.34 -14.26
N ALA A 45 17.86 12.61 -14.13
CA ALA A 45 18.42 13.38 -15.23
C ALA A 45 19.72 12.75 -15.80
N ARG A 46 20.61 12.24 -14.95
CA ARG A 46 21.83 11.53 -15.40
C ARG A 46 21.49 10.21 -16.10
N GLY A 47 20.51 9.47 -15.63
CA GLY A 47 20.04 8.25 -16.29
C GLY A 47 19.50 8.53 -17.70
N LEU A 48 18.80 9.65 -17.89
CA LEU A 48 18.25 10.05 -19.18
C LEU A 48 19.29 10.69 -20.13
N CYS A 49 20.19 11.49 -19.57
CA CYS A 49 21.16 12.31 -20.31
C CYS A 49 22.54 12.22 -19.66
N PRO A 50 23.41 11.28 -20.04
CA PRO A 50 24.73 11.11 -19.45
C PRO A 50 25.69 12.26 -19.79
N HIS A 51 25.42 13.04 -20.86
CA HIS A 51 26.26 14.16 -21.27
C HIS A 51 25.87 15.46 -20.55
N LYS A 52 26.87 16.27 -20.15
CA LYS A 52 26.69 17.45 -19.28
C LYS A 52 25.61 18.42 -19.76
N ARG A 53 25.63 18.84 -21.03
CA ARG A 53 24.63 19.77 -21.59
C ARG A 53 23.20 19.23 -21.51
N GLY A 54 22.99 17.96 -21.82
CA GLY A 54 21.67 17.33 -21.75
C GLY A 54 21.20 17.13 -20.31
N PHE A 55 22.12 16.89 -19.38
CA PHE A 55 21.82 16.69 -17.96
C PHE A 55 21.21 17.95 -17.32
N GLU A 56 21.81 19.12 -17.48
CA GLU A 56 21.32 20.36 -16.88
C GLU A 56 19.92 20.72 -17.39
N ALA A 57 19.72 20.65 -18.71
CA ALA A 57 18.40 20.87 -19.31
C ALA A 57 17.35 19.85 -18.86
N ALA A 58 17.73 18.59 -18.67
CA ALA A 58 16.83 17.57 -18.14
C ALA A 58 16.47 17.81 -16.67
N LEU A 59 17.44 18.15 -15.83
CA LEU A 59 17.23 18.45 -14.41
C LEU A 59 16.30 19.66 -14.22
N GLU A 60 16.55 20.73 -14.97
CA GLU A 60 15.71 21.94 -14.92
C GLU A 60 14.27 21.64 -15.37
N ARG A 61 14.11 20.91 -16.47
CA ARG A 61 12.80 20.49 -16.98
C ARG A 61 12.04 19.63 -15.95
N LEU A 62 12.69 18.67 -15.31
CA LEU A 62 12.09 17.83 -14.28
C LEU A 62 11.67 18.68 -13.08
N SER A 63 12.57 19.52 -12.56
CA SER A 63 12.31 20.36 -11.39
C SER A 63 11.13 21.32 -11.61
N ARG A 64 11.13 22.07 -12.71
CA ARG A 64 10.04 22.99 -13.06
C ARG A 64 8.75 22.25 -13.42
N GLY A 65 8.88 21.12 -14.12
CA GLY A 65 7.76 20.35 -14.61
C GLY A 65 6.92 19.76 -13.48
N LEU A 66 7.53 19.18 -12.46
CA LEU A 66 6.81 18.58 -11.33
C LEU A 66 5.87 19.56 -10.62
N LYS A 67 6.28 20.84 -10.48
CA LYS A 67 5.44 21.88 -9.91
C LYS A 67 4.36 22.35 -10.90
N LYS A 68 4.76 22.71 -12.12
CA LYS A 68 3.86 23.33 -13.11
C LYS A 68 2.83 22.34 -13.69
N GLN A 69 3.14 21.05 -13.77
CA GLN A 69 2.27 20.02 -14.37
C GLN A 69 1.51 19.19 -13.33
N ARG A 70 1.36 19.68 -12.10
CA ARG A 70 0.70 18.94 -11.00
C ARG A 70 -0.67 18.39 -11.39
N ASP A 71 -1.54 19.20 -12.00
CA ASP A 71 -2.88 18.78 -12.41
C ASP A 71 -2.84 17.73 -13.52
N ALA A 72 -1.89 17.86 -14.46
CA ALA A 72 -1.67 16.85 -15.49
C ALA A 72 -1.17 15.52 -14.87
N VAL A 73 -0.28 15.57 -13.88
CA VAL A 73 0.16 14.40 -13.13
C VAL A 73 -1.04 13.74 -12.42
N GLY A 74 -1.94 14.52 -11.82
CA GLY A 74 -3.19 14.03 -11.23
C GLY A 74 -4.06 13.27 -12.23
N ARG A 75 -4.24 13.81 -13.45
CA ARG A 75 -4.97 13.14 -14.53
C ARG A 75 -4.29 11.84 -14.98
N VAL A 76 -2.96 11.83 -15.06
CA VAL A 76 -2.18 10.63 -15.38
C VAL A 76 -2.35 9.55 -14.30
N LEU A 77 -2.28 9.93 -13.01
CA LEU A 77 -2.56 9.02 -11.91
C LEU A 77 -3.97 8.43 -12.02
N THR A 78 -4.98 9.23 -12.29
CA THR A 78 -6.37 8.77 -12.49
C THR A 78 -6.48 7.81 -13.68
N ALA A 79 -5.80 8.09 -14.80
CA ALA A 79 -5.77 7.19 -15.96
C ALA A 79 -5.11 5.85 -15.63
N TYR A 80 -4.00 5.88 -14.88
CA TYR A 80 -3.34 4.69 -14.35
C TYR A 80 -4.29 3.89 -13.44
N GLN A 81 -4.94 4.54 -12.47
CA GLN A 81 -5.86 3.91 -11.52
C GLN A 81 -7.02 3.21 -12.24
N ARG A 82 -7.66 3.86 -13.21
CA ARG A 82 -8.71 3.23 -14.03
C ARG A 82 -8.22 1.97 -14.73
N ARG A 83 -7.01 2.01 -15.28
CA ARG A 83 -6.40 0.84 -15.92
C ARG A 83 -6.09 -0.27 -14.92
N ALA A 84 -5.47 0.06 -13.79
CA ALA A 84 -5.11 -0.89 -12.73
C ALA A 84 -6.35 -1.56 -12.13
N VAL A 85 -7.36 -0.79 -11.77
CA VAL A 85 -8.65 -1.29 -11.25
C VAL A 85 -9.37 -2.16 -12.30
N GLY A 86 -9.38 -1.73 -13.55
CA GLY A 86 -9.95 -2.54 -14.64
C GLY A 86 -9.28 -3.90 -14.79
N TRP A 87 -7.96 -3.97 -14.60
CA TRP A 87 -7.23 -5.24 -14.58
C TRP A 87 -7.45 -6.03 -13.31
N ALA A 88 -7.43 -5.38 -12.15
CA ALA A 88 -7.70 -6.02 -10.86
C ALA A 88 -9.05 -6.74 -10.89
N ARG A 89 -10.11 -6.05 -11.34
CA ARG A 89 -11.45 -6.63 -11.49
C ARG A 89 -11.46 -7.84 -12.43
N ARG A 90 -10.88 -7.74 -13.63
CA ARG A 90 -10.87 -8.83 -14.62
C ARG A 90 -10.05 -10.04 -14.20
N LYS A 91 -9.06 -9.87 -13.33
CA LYS A 91 -8.12 -10.91 -12.91
C LYS A 91 -8.39 -11.47 -11.51
N GLY A 92 -9.55 -11.12 -10.93
CA GLY A 92 -10.01 -11.69 -9.68
C GLY A 92 -9.23 -11.19 -8.45
N PHE A 93 -8.74 -9.96 -8.48
CA PHE A 93 -8.30 -9.31 -7.26
C PHE A 93 -9.52 -9.06 -6.39
N ASP A 94 -9.48 -9.45 -5.15
CA ASP A 94 -10.63 -9.47 -4.26
C ASP A 94 -10.46 -8.61 -3.01
N PHE A 95 -9.23 -8.15 -2.74
CA PHE A 95 -8.95 -7.33 -1.58
C PHE A 95 -8.15 -6.08 -1.88
N LEU A 96 -8.39 -5.05 -1.06
CA LEU A 96 -7.57 -3.86 -0.92
C LEU A 96 -6.78 -3.94 0.39
N ALA A 97 -5.47 -3.85 0.30
CA ALA A 97 -4.63 -3.56 1.44
C ALA A 97 -4.55 -2.05 1.61
N VAL A 98 -4.90 -1.55 2.80
CA VAL A 98 -4.77 -0.14 3.16
C VAL A 98 -3.77 -0.03 4.29
N ASP A 99 -2.76 0.84 4.15
CA ASP A 99 -1.69 0.98 5.13
C ASP A 99 -1.29 2.44 5.32
N LEU A 100 -0.69 2.73 6.49
CA LEU A 100 0.01 3.96 6.79
C LEU A 100 1.50 3.67 6.76
N SER A 101 2.24 4.49 6.03
CA SER A 101 3.68 4.37 5.96
C SER A 101 4.33 5.74 6.12
N GLU A 102 5.64 5.78 6.18
CA GLU A 102 6.42 7.00 6.29
C GLU A 102 7.49 7.09 5.20
N ILE A 103 7.87 8.29 4.83
CA ILE A 103 9.05 8.60 4.02
C ILE A 103 10.04 9.29 4.95
N VAL A 104 11.03 8.55 5.44
CA VAL A 104 11.96 9.03 6.46
C VAL A 104 13.04 9.92 5.85
N LYS A 105 13.33 11.06 6.49
CA LYS A 105 14.31 12.07 6.06
C LYS A 105 15.24 12.46 7.21
N PRO A 106 16.11 11.55 7.70
CA PRO A 106 16.88 11.79 8.91
C PRO A 106 17.85 12.99 8.82
N TYR A 107 18.24 13.36 7.60
CA TYR A 107 19.15 14.49 7.33
C TYR A 107 18.50 15.67 6.61
N GLY A 108 17.18 15.60 6.36
CA GLY A 108 16.41 16.64 5.69
C GLY A 108 16.10 17.80 6.65
N ARG A 109 16.77 18.95 6.51
CA ARG A 109 16.51 20.13 7.36
C ARG A 109 15.67 21.21 6.67
N LYS A 110 15.73 21.28 5.35
CA LYS A 110 15.12 22.37 4.54
C LYS A 110 14.08 21.87 3.55
N LEU A 111 13.57 20.65 3.73
CA LEU A 111 12.53 20.11 2.87
C LEU A 111 11.17 20.62 3.34
N PRO A 112 10.19 20.79 2.41
CA PRO A 112 8.91 21.39 2.73
C PRO A 112 8.12 20.51 3.71
N TRP A 113 7.59 21.12 4.76
CA TRP A 113 6.63 20.51 5.68
C TRP A 113 7.09 19.17 6.29
N LEU A 114 8.39 19.06 6.67
CA LEU A 114 8.86 17.91 7.44
C LEU A 114 8.15 17.86 8.78
N CYS A 115 7.67 16.69 9.16
CA CYS A 115 7.05 16.43 10.45
C CYS A 115 7.68 15.21 11.12
N GLU A 116 7.34 14.99 12.36
CA GLU A 116 7.75 13.78 13.07
C GLU A 116 7.03 12.55 12.51
N VAL A 117 7.81 11.55 12.17
CA VAL A 117 7.34 10.24 11.74
C VAL A 117 8.00 9.15 12.57
N ARG A 118 7.29 8.03 12.72
CA ARG A 118 7.90 6.85 13.34
C ARG A 118 8.77 6.16 12.30
N ASP A 119 10.09 6.07 12.53
CA ASP A 119 10.96 5.25 11.69
C ASP A 119 10.69 3.76 11.98
N GLY A 120 9.86 3.15 11.14
CA GLY A 120 9.46 1.74 11.27
C GLY A 120 10.63 0.78 11.14
N SER A 121 11.65 1.16 10.35
CA SER A 121 12.83 0.34 10.10
C SER A 121 13.76 0.23 11.31
N LYS A 122 13.81 1.28 12.14
CA LYS A 122 14.64 1.37 13.36
C LYS A 122 13.87 1.17 14.65
N SER A 123 12.53 1.16 14.59
CA SER A 123 11.69 0.96 15.76
C SER A 123 11.56 -0.51 16.12
N SER A 124 11.55 -0.81 17.41
CA SER A 124 11.30 -2.13 17.96
C SER A 124 10.10 -2.11 18.94
N ARG A 125 9.77 -3.25 19.53
CA ARG A 125 8.78 -3.28 20.62
C ARG A 125 9.23 -2.52 21.87
N ALA A 126 10.54 -2.51 22.14
CA ALA A 126 11.13 -1.86 23.32
C ALA A 126 11.41 -0.38 23.08
N LYS A 127 11.67 0.04 21.83
CA LYS A 127 12.07 1.42 21.52
C LYS A 127 11.41 1.93 20.25
N THR A 128 10.62 2.99 20.37
CA THR A 128 10.13 3.76 19.23
C THR A 128 11.17 4.77 18.82
N VAL A 129 11.55 4.79 17.54
CA VAL A 129 12.46 5.78 16.96
C VAL A 129 11.63 6.78 16.17
N ILE A 130 11.75 8.05 16.50
CA ILE A 130 11.13 9.16 15.80
C ILE A 130 12.18 9.83 14.91
N ALA A 131 11.80 10.17 13.70
CA ALA A 131 12.63 10.84 12.71
C ALA A 131 11.83 11.95 12.02
N GLN A 132 12.52 12.80 11.24
CA GLN A 132 11.88 13.77 10.36
C GLN A 132 11.45 13.05 9.06
N GLY A 133 10.30 13.43 8.51
CA GLY A 133 9.78 12.82 7.29
C GLY A 133 8.39 13.29 6.91
N TRP A 134 7.72 12.46 6.13
CA TRP A 134 6.31 12.63 5.75
C TRP A 134 5.58 11.31 5.91
N TRP A 135 4.31 11.42 6.23
CA TRP A 135 3.41 10.27 6.26
C TRP A 135 2.81 9.99 4.90
N THR A 136 2.46 8.74 4.65
CA THR A 136 1.69 8.32 3.48
C THR A 136 0.50 7.45 3.88
N VAL A 137 -0.61 7.59 3.13
CA VAL A 137 -1.69 6.61 3.09
C VAL A 137 -1.56 5.86 1.77
N GLU A 138 -1.52 4.55 1.83
CA GLU A 138 -1.28 3.68 0.69
C GLU A 138 -2.42 2.69 0.50
N VAL A 139 -2.80 2.46 -0.76
CA VAL A 139 -3.81 1.46 -1.13
C VAL A 139 -3.30 0.64 -2.31
N ALA A 140 -3.33 -0.67 -2.13
CA ALA A 140 -2.99 -1.63 -3.17
C ALA A 140 -4.05 -2.72 -3.28
N ALA A 141 -4.35 -3.17 -4.49
CA ALA A 141 -5.17 -4.36 -4.70
C ALA A 141 -4.30 -5.63 -4.60
N THR A 142 -4.83 -6.67 -3.96
CA THR A 142 -4.16 -7.97 -3.81
C THR A 142 -5.07 -9.11 -4.23
N ASP A 143 -4.47 -10.23 -4.65
CA ASP A 143 -5.19 -11.44 -5.06
C ASP A 143 -4.67 -12.72 -4.39
N ALA A 144 -5.34 -13.84 -4.69
CA ALA A 144 -5.01 -15.15 -4.15
C ALA A 144 -3.61 -15.65 -4.59
N GLN A 145 -3.05 -15.12 -5.66
CA GLN A 145 -1.69 -15.43 -6.13
C GLN A 145 -0.63 -14.49 -5.54
N HIS A 146 -0.98 -13.72 -4.53
CA HIS A 146 -0.11 -12.71 -3.89
C HIS A 146 0.43 -11.64 -4.85
N ARG A 147 -0.26 -11.41 -5.99
CA ARG A 147 0.06 -10.28 -6.86
C ARG A 147 -0.46 -9.00 -6.22
N VAL A 148 0.29 -7.94 -6.38
CA VAL A 148 -0.02 -6.63 -5.82
C VAL A 148 -0.07 -5.61 -6.93
N LEU A 149 -1.13 -4.82 -6.97
CA LEU A 149 -1.28 -3.66 -7.85
C LEU A 149 -1.41 -2.42 -6.96
N PRO A 150 -0.36 -1.60 -6.82
CA PRO A 150 -0.46 -0.33 -6.10
C PRO A 150 -1.46 0.57 -6.83
N LEU A 151 -2.42 1.15 -6.10
CA LEU A 151 -3.48 1.99 -6.69
C LEU A 151 -3.27 3.46 -6.38
N LEU A 152 -2.90 3.78 -5.15
CA LEU A 152 -2.75 5.15 -4.70
C LEU A 152 -1.79 5.22 -3.51
N ARG A 153 -0.92 6.23 -3.52
CA ARG A 153 -0.15 6.69 -2.37
C ARG A 153 -0.35 8.20 -2.26
N ARG A 154 -0.82 8.65 -1.12
CA ARG A 154 -1.00 10.06 -0.79
C ARG A 154 -0.05 10.46 0.30
N VAL A 155 0.84 11.41 0.01
CA VAL A 155 1.74 12.00 1.00
C VAL A 155 1.03 13.13 1.75
N TYR A 156 1.22 13.17 3.06
CA TYR A 156 0.73 14.26 3.92
C TYR A 156 1.74 14.58 5.03
N SER A 157 1.54 15.73 5.64
CA SER A 157 2.34 16.17 6.79
C SER A 157 1.43 16.74 7.86
N THR A 158 1.68 16.36 9.11
CA THR A 158 0.91 16.83 10.26
C THR A 158 1.14 18.31 10.59
N VAL A 159 2.18 18.92 10.03
CA VAL A 159 2.50 20.36 10.19
C VAL A 159 2.09 21.20 8.97
N HIS A 160 1.53 20.57 7.93
CA HIS A 160 1.03 21.31 6.77
C HIS A 160 -0.26 22.07 7.13
N PRO A 161 -0.43 23.36 6.72
CA PRO A 161 -1.62 24.16 7.10
C PRO A 161 -2.97 23.54 6.69
N SER A 162 -3.01 22.70 5.65
CA SER A 162 -4.25 22.02 5.24
C SER A 162 -4.49 20.67 5.92
N PHE A 163 -3.59 20.25 6.81
CA PHE A 163 -3.79 19.00 7.53
C PHE A 163 -4.92 19.15 8.57
N VAL A 164 -5.87 18.24 8.53
CA VAL A 164 -6.99 18.18 9.48
C VAL A 164 -6.79 17.01 10.45
N SER A 165 -6.66 15.81 9.91
CA SER A 165 -6.43 14.59 10.68
C SER A 165 -6.00 13.44 9.77
N VAL A 166 -5.45 12.38 10.34
CA VAL A 166 -5.11 11.14 9.58
C VAL A 166 -6.37 10.50 9.00
N GLN A 167 -7.51 10.57 9.71
CA GLN A 167 -8.79 10.08 9.24
C GLN A 167 -9.28 10.87 8.01
N HIS A 168 -9.06 12.17 7.98
CA HIS A 168 -9.37 13.02 6.82
C HIS A 168 -8.51 12.61 5.61
N GLU A 169 -7.20 12.38 5.80
CA GLU A 169 -6.32 11.92 4.72
C GLU A 169 -6.71 10.54 4.19
N LEU A 170 -7.08 9.60 5.07
CA LEU A 170 -7.65 8.30 4.69
C LEU A 170 -8.93 8.48 3.89
N GLY A 171 -9.84 9.33 4.38
CA GLY A 171 -11.11 9.63 3.70
C GLY A 171 -10.89 10.19 2.29
N ALA A 172 -9.94 11.11 2.11
CA ALA A 172 -9.59 11.67 0.80
C ALA A 172 -9.05 10.60 -0.18
N VAL A 173 -8.24 9.67 0.33
CA VAL A 173 -7.73 8.53 -0.47
C VAL A 173 -8.88 7.61 -0.90
N LEU A 174 -9.74 7.21 0.04
CA LEU A 174 -10.86 6.32 -0.24
C LEU A 174 -11.91 6.99 -1.12
N ALA A 175 -12.20 8.27 -0.92
CA ALA A 175 -13.08 9.06 -1.80
C ALA A 175 -12.59 9.08 -3.25
N THR A 176 -11.27 9.23 -3.45
CA THR A 176 -10.66 9.20 -4.79
C THR A 176 -10.82 7.83 -5.47
N LEU A 177 -10.70 6.74 -4.72
CA LEU A 177 -10.78 5.40 -5.29
C LEU A 177 -12.23 4.88 -5.41
N ARG A 178 -13.14 5.29 -4.54
CA ARG A 178 -14.53 4.81 -4.47
C ARG A 178 -15.24 4.71 -5.83
N PRO A 179 -15.19 5.71 -6.72
CA PRO A 179 -15.84 5.64 -8.02
C PRO A 179 -15.28 4.57 -8.97
N LEU A 180 -14.09 4.06 -8.67
CA LEU A 180 -13.39 3.07 -9.48
C LEU A 180 -13.56 1.64 -8.92
N LEU A 181 -13.88 1.50 -7.63
CA LEU A 181 -13.96 0.19 -6.97
C LEU A 181 -15.10 -0.65 -7.55
N TRP A 182 -14.88 -1.96 -7.60
CA TRP A 182 -15.83 -2.92 -8.12
C TRP A 182 -16.66 -3.58 -7.01
N ALA A 183 -17.83 -4.08 -7.37
CA ALA A 183 -18.69 -4.79 -6.42
C ALA A 183 -17.96 -6.03 -5.85
N GLY A 184 -18.08 -6.24 -4.55
CA GLY A 184 -17.49 -7.37 -3.84
C GLY A 184 -16.02 -7.21 -3.47
N VAL A 185 -15.36 -6.09 -3.82
CA VAL A 185 -14.03 -5.82 -3.27
C VAL A 185 -14.10 -5.54 -1.78
N ARG A 186 -13.20 -6.14 -1.03
CA ARG A 186 -13.10 -6.05 0.43
C ARG A 186 -11.81 -5.34 0.81
N ALA A 187 -11.76 -4.67 1.95
CA ALA A 187 -10.54 -4.01 2.42
C ALA A 187 -10.03 -4.63 3.72
N VAL A 188 -8.72 -4.71 3.86
CA VAL A 188 -8.05 -5.16 5.09
C VAL A 188 -7.03 -4.12 5.54
N LEU A 189 -7.04 -3.83 6.85
CA LEU A 189 -6.23 -2.79 7.46
C LEU A 189 -5.49 -3.34 8.68
N ASP A 190 -4.33 -2.75 8.99
CA ASP A 190 -3.57 -3.12 10.19
C ASP A 190 -4.14 -2.47 11.46
N ARG A 191 -3.61 -2.88 12.59
CA ARG A 191 -3.98 -2.39 13.95
C ARG A 191 -3.77 -0.88 14.15
N GLY A 192 -3.09 -0.19 13.27
CA GLY A 192 -3.00 1.26 13.25
C GLY A 192 -4.35 1.94 13.03
N PHE A 193 -5.28 1.25 12.40
CA PHE A 193 -6.64 1.70 12.13
C PHE A 193 -7.67 1.22 13.18
N ASP A 194 -7.21 0.68 14.32
CA ASP A 194 -8.08 0.24 15.40
C ASP A 194 -8.61 1.45 16.20
N GLY A 195 -9.66 2.07 15.69
CA GLY A 195 -10.33 3.23 16.29
C GLY A 195 -11.69 3.51 15.67
N ASP A 196 -12.65 3.96 16.47
CA ASP A 196 -14.01 4.23 16.01
C ASP A 196 -14.08 5.31 14.92
N THR A 197 -13.26 6.35 15.03
CA THR A 197 -13.16 7.39 14.01
C THR A 197 -12.70 6.87 12.67
N TYR A 198 -11.80 5.88 12.63
CA TYR A 198 -11.42 5.18 11.41
C TYR A 198 -12.57 4.33 10.88
N PHE A 199 -13.27 3.59 11.75
CA PHE A 199 -14.41 2.76 11.35
C PHE A 199 -15.50 3.59 10.67
N THR A 200 -15.76 4.82 11.19
CA THR A 200 -16.70 5.75 10.57
C THR A 200 -16.28 6.14 9.15
N VAL A 201 -14.99 6.42 8.93
CA VAL A 201 -14.47 6.71 7.59
C VAL A 201 -14.58 5.49 6.69
N LEU A 202 -14.25 4.29 7.19
CA LEU A 202 -14.34 3.07 6.41
C LEU A 202 -15.79 2.78 5.98
N ASP A 203 -16.77 2.92 6.88
CA ASP A 203 -18.20 2.74 6.54
C ASP A 203 -18.69 3.72 5.48
N GLN A 204 -18.16 4.95 5.48
CA GLN A 204 -18.54 5.97 4.50
C GLN A 204 -18.10 5.60 3.06
N TYR A 205 -16.94 4.97 2.91
CA TYR A 205 -16.32 4.78 1.60
C TYR A 205 -16.24 3.32 1.13
N LEU A 206 -16.24 2.36 2.06
CA LEU A 206 -16.07 0.94 1.77
C LEU A 206 -17.31 0.16 2.22
N ARG A 207 -17.70 -0.81 1.41
CA ARG A 207 -18.81 -1.70 1.75
C ARG A 207 -18.40 -2.75 2.77
N ASP A 208 -17.30 -3.44 2.50
CA ASP A 208 -16.84 -4.59 3.26
C ASP A 208 -15.38 -4.38 3.68
N TRP A 209 -15.10 -4.40 4.98
CA TRP A 209 -13.77 -4.18 5.50
C TRP A 209 -13.50 -4.95 6.78
N ALA A 210 -12.23 -5.18 7.07
CA ALA A 210 -11.73 -5.76 8.30
C ALA A 210 -10.51 -4.99 8.81
N VAL A 211 -10.44 -4.78 10.13
CA VAL A 211 -9.32 -4.13 10.81
C VAL A 211 -8.76 -5.05 11.87
N ARG A 212 -7.43 -5.26 11.84
CA ARG A 212 -6.73 -5.99 12.90
C ARG A 212 -6.80 -5.23 14.22
N GLN A 213 -7.04 -5.96 15.30
CA GLN A 213 -7.24 -5.43 16.63
C GLN A 213 -6.00 -5.57 17.52
N LYS A 214 -5.86 -4.63 18.47
CA LYS A 214 -4.78 -4.63 19.49
C LYS A 214 -5.06 -5.59 20.65
N GLY A 215 -6.33 -5.96 20.87
CA GLY A 215 -6.76 -6.87 21.92
C GLY A 215 -7.15 -6.19 23.25
N ASN A 216 -6.79 -4.95 23.47
CA ASN A 216 -7.18 -4.19 24.68
C ASN A 216 -8.53 -3.50 24.56
N ARG A 217 -9.16 -3.53 23.38
CA ARG A 217 -10.50 -2.99 23.15
C ARG A 217 -11.52 -3.74 24.00
N GLN A 218 -12.45 -2.98 24.60
CA GLN A 218 -13.65 -3.51 25.22
C GLN A 218 -14.75 -3.65 24.16
N VAL A 219 -15.46 -4.76 24.21
CA VAL A 219 -16.62 -5.07 23.38
C VAL A 219 -17.70 -5.68 24.24
N TYR A 220 -18.93 -5.68 23.74
CA TYR A 220 -20.05 -6.35 24.41
C TYR A 220 -20.48 -7.56 23.59
N LEU A 221 -20.92 -8.60 24.26
CA LEU A 221 -21.66 -9.67 23.58
C LEU A 221 -23.12 -9.24 23.39
N PRO A 222 -23.78 -9.65 22.31
CA PRO A 222 -25.17 -9.34 22.08
C PRO A 222 -26.05 -9.73 23.29
N GLY A 223 -26.84 -8.75 23.76
CA GLY A 223 -27.71 -8.95 24.93
C GLY A 223 -27.02 -8.85 26.30
N GLN A 224 -25.72 -8.57 26.35
CA GLN A 224 -24.99 -8.37 27.62
C GLN A 224 -24.66 -6.88 27.84
N ASP A 225 -24.72 -6.44 29.07
CA ASP A 225 -24.42 -5.05 29.47
C ASP A 225 -23.01 -4.90 30.03
N GLU A 226 -22.33 -5.97 30.34
CA GLU A 226 -20.97 -5.95 30.85
C GLU A 226 -19.95 -6.10 29.68
N PRO A 227 -18.95 -5.17 29.59
CA PRO A 227 -17.94 -5.22 28.55
C PRO A 227 -16.90 -6.31 28.88
N VAL A 228 -16.40 -6.96 27.83
CA VAL A 228 -15.30 -7.91 27.90
C VAL A 228 -14.12 -7.44 27.05
N ARG A 229 -12.89 -7.67 27.51
CA ARG A 229 -11.71 -7.39 26.70
C ARG A 229 -11.65 -8.33 25.50
N MET A 230 -11.41 -7.79 24.33
CA MET A 230 -11.38 -8.57 23.09
C MET A 230 -10.39 -9.73 23.13
N ILE A 231 -9.21 -9.53 23.75
CA ILE A 231 -8.23 -10.62 23.90
C ILE A 231 -8.73 -11.77 24.79
N THR A 232 -9.51 -11.44 25.82
CA THR A 232 -10.14 -12.45 26.67
C THR A 232 -11.20 -13.22 25.90
N LEU A 233 -12.06 -12.50 25.18
CA LEU A 233 -13.07 -13.11 24.31
C LEU A 233 -12.43 -13.99 23.23
N ALA A 234 -11.36 -13.53 22.61
CA ALA A 234 -10.66 -14.29 21.56
C ALA A 234 -10.15 -15.66 22.04
N LYS A 235 -9.84 -15.79 23.34
CA LYS A 235 -9.42 -17.07 23.94
C LYS A 235 -10.58 -18.03 24.20
N THR A 236 -11.80 -17.51 24.35
CA THR A 236 -13.02 -18.29 24.65
C THR A 236 -13.85 -18.58 23.41
N VAL A 237 -13.63 -17.85 22.31
CA VAL A 237 -14.30 -18.14 21.04
C VAL A 237 -13.96 -19.56 20.61
N ARG A 238 -15.00 -20.37 20.42
CA ARG A 238 -14.85 -21.75 19.98
C ARG A 238 -14.13 -21.80 18.63
N GLN A 239 -13.01 -22.52 18.59
CA GLN A 239 -12.14 -22.65 17.42
C GLN A 239 -12.17 -24.10 16.93
N ASP A 240 -13.26 -24.49 16.27
CA ASP A 240 -13.51 -25.87 15.87
C ASP A 240 -12.90 -26.26 14.52
N HIS A 241 -12.27 -25.32 13.83
CA HIS A 241 -11.93 -25.50 12.43
C HIS A 241 -10.42 -25.49 12.21
N VAL A 242 -9.87 -26.70 12.01
CA VAL A 242 -8.48 -26.89 11.59
C VAL A 242 -8.37 -26.61 10.11
N ALA A 243 -7.68 -25.55 9.74
CA ALA A 243 -7.36 -25.22 8.35
C ALA A 243 -6.04 -25.86 7.93
N ARG A 244 -5.88 -26.10 6.64
CA ARG A 244 -4.58 -26.47 6.06
C ARG A 244 -3.53 -25.41 6.41
N PRO A 245 -2.26 -25.78 6.63
CA PRO A 245 -1.21 -24.85 7.05
C PRO A 245 -1.06 -23.69 6.06
N LEU A 246 -1.06 -22.48 6.60
CA LEU A 246 -0.67 -21.27 5.86
C LEU A 246 0.85 -21.17 5.87
N VAL A 247 1.45 -20.97 4.70
CA VAL A 247 2.89 -20.66 4.57
C VAL A 247 3.13 -19.28 5.17
N VAL A 248 3.84 -19.18 6.28
CA VAL A 248 3.95 -17.94 7.06
C VAL A 248 5.31 -17.24 6.90
N ARG A 249 6.35 -17.88 6.35
CA ARG A 249 7.66 -17.23 6.13
C ARG A 249 8.44 -17.79 4.95
N ARG A 250 9.32 -16.95 4.43
CA ARG A 250 10.14 -17.14 3.22
C ARG A 250 11.00 -18.43 3.22
N ASP A 251 11.41 -18.95 4.37
CA ASP A 251 12.46 -19.97 4.45
C ASP A 251 12.10 -21.22 5.29
N GLU A 252 10.92 -21.24 5.90
CA GLU A 252 10.44 -22.41 6.61
C GLU A 252 9.01 -22.74 6.22
N LEU A 253 8.81 -23.90 5.59
CA LEU A 253 7.54 -24.60 5.49
C LEU A 253 7.12 -25.11 6.86
N VAL A 254 6.86 -24.20 7.79
CA VAL A 254 6.34 -24.57 9.10
C VAL A 254 4.86 -24.86 8.93
N ARG A 255 4.50 -26.13 8.91
CA ARG A 255 3.12 -26.62 9.03
C ARG A 255 2.60 -26.29 10.43
N LYS A 256 2.18 -25.05 10.66
CA LYS A 256 1.50 -24.68 11.89
C LYS A 256 0.01 -24.91 11.70
N VAL A 257 -0.55 -25.72 12.54
CA VAL A 257 -2.00 -25.87 12.68
C VAL A 257 -2.56 -24.50 13.04
N GLN A 258 -3.54 -24.05 12.30
CA GLN A 258 -4.23 -22.79 12.56
C GLN A 258 -5.71 -23.10 12.72
N THR A 259 -6.28 -22.68 13.84
CA THR A 259 -7.71 -22.76 14.08
C THR A 259 -8.35 -21.43 13.85
N PHE A 260 -9.61 -21.42 13.44
CA PHE A 260 -10.41 -20.24 13.19
C PHE A 260 -11.66 -20.29 14.06
N GLY A 261 -12.00 -19.14 14.61
CA GLY A 261 -13.25 -18.93 15.32
C GLY A 261 -13.83 -17.58 14.95
N PHE A 262 -15.12 -17.41 15.16
CA PHE A 262 -15.78 -16.12 14.99
C PHE A 262 -16.98 -16.00 15.92
N CYS A 263 -17.28 -14.77 16.31
CA CYS A 263 -18.48 -14.46 17.08
C CYS A 263 -18.96 -13.03 16.77
N THR A 264 -20.24 -12.81 16.94
CA THR A 264 -20.81 -11.47 16.86
C THR A 264 -20.46 -10.68 18.11
N VAL A 265 -20.05 -9.44 17.93
CA VAL A 265 -19.72 -8.49 19.00
C VAL A 265 -20.35 -7.14 18.74
N GLU A 266 -20.64 -6.43 19.82
CA GLU A 266 -21.07 -5.05 19.78
C GLU A 266 -19.89 -4.15 20.17
N VAL A 267 -19.45 -3.31 19.25
CA VAL A 267 -18.30 -2.42 19.41
C VAL A 267 -18.78 -1.02 19.76
N PRO A 268 -18.34 -0.43 20.88
CA PRO A 268 -18.71 0.93 21.25
C PRO A 268 -18.43 1.94 20.14
N HIS A 269 -19.44 2.72 19.77
CA HIS A 269 -19.37 3.76 18.75
C HIS A 269 -19.39 5.17 19.36
N THR A 270 -20.07 5.34 20.50
CA THR A 270 -20.11 6.62 21.20
C THR A 270 -19.92 6.39 22.69
N SER A 271 -19.54 7.43 23.41
CA SER A 271 -19.56 7.39 24.89
C SER A 271 -20.97 7.11 25.41
N PRO A 272 -21.10 6.44 26.57
CA PRO A 272 -22.39 6.23 27.18
C PRO A 272 -23.10 7.56 27.38
N ARG A 273 -24.38 7.63 27.00
CA ARG A 273 -25.22 8.80 27.33
C ARG A 273 -25.52 8.82 28.83
N LYS A 274 -25.66 10.04 29.41
CA LYS A 274 -26.04 10.21 30.81
C LYS A 274 -27.28 9.35 31.15
N GLY A 275 -27.18 8.49 32.15
CA GLY A 275 -28.24 7.56 32.56
C GLY A 275 -28.30 6.22 31.83
N ARG A 276 -27.42 5.94 30.83
CA ARG A 276 -27.29 4.64 30.20
C ARG A 276 -25.98 3.93 30.60
N LYS A 277 -26.08 2.67 31.02
CA LYS A 277 -24.90 1.84 31.35
C LYS A 277 -24.09 1.46 30.12
N LYS A 278 -24.73 1.27 28.95
CA LYS A 278 -24.12 0.81 27.72
C LYS A 278 -24.07 1.90 26.64
N PRO A 279 -22.95 2.09 25.96
CA PRO A 279 -22.86 3.03 24.84
C PRO A 279 -23.68 2.54 23.63
N VAL A 280 -23.88 3.44 22.66
CA VAL A 280 -24.34 2.98 21.32
C VAL A 280 -23.24 2.17 20.67
N CYS A 281 -23.57 0.98 20.19
CA CYS A 281 -22.62 0.04 19.64
C CYS A 281 -22.90 -0.25 18.16
N ARG A 282 -21.85 -0.60 17.45
CA ARG A 282 -21.90 -1.20 16.11
C ARG A 282 -21.91 -2.72 16.24
N LEU A 283 -22.79 -3.38 15.52
CA LEU A 283 -22.74 -4.83 15.40
C LEU A 283 -21.65 -5.22 14.39
N MET A 284 -20.68 -6.03 14.82
CA MET A 284 -19.57 -6.48 14.02
C MET A 284 -19.28 -7.97 14.28
N THR A 285 -18.43 -8.57 13.48
CA THR A 285 -17.94 -9.92 13.74
C THR A 285 -16.47 -9.88 14.13
N LEU A 286 -16.15 -10.45 15.29
CA LEU A 286 -14.78 -10.79 15.65
C LEU A 286 -14.40 -12.11 15.00
N VAL A 287 -13.40 -12.09 14.13
CA VAL A 287 -12.75 -13.27 13.55
C VAL A 287 -11.43 -13.49 14.26
N VAL A 288 -11.22 -14.69 14.79
CA VAL A 288 -10.03 -15.10 15.52
C VAL A 288 -9.30 -16.17 14.74
N ALA A 289 -7.98 -16.04 14.62
CA ALA A 289 -7.14 -17.11 14.09
C ALA A 289 -6.01 -17.38 15.09
N ASP A 290 -5.96 -18.59 15.64
CA ASP A 290 -4.94 -19.01 16.57
C ASP A 290 -3.92 -19.92 15.87
N ARG A 291 -2.66 -19.69 16.15
CA ARG A 291 -1.53 -20.48 15.66
C ARG A 291 -1.02 -21.48 16.67
N HIS A 292 -1.67 -21.57 17.83
CA HIS A 292 -1.21 -22.36 18.96
C HIS A 292 0.26 -22.08 19.34
N ASP A 293 0.69 -20.82 19.18
CA ASP A 293 1.99 -20.34 19.59
C ASP A 293 1.82 -19.60 20.94
N PRO A 294 2.29 -20.16 22.07
CA PRO A 294 2.08 -19.57 23.39
C PRO A 294 2.74 -18.19 23.55
N LEU A 295 3.71 -17.88 22.69
CA LEU A 295 4.42 -16.59 22.71
C LEU A 295 3.73 -15.49 21.89
N LYS A 296 2.67 -15.84 21.14
CA LYS A 296 1.97 -14.89 20.27
C LYS A 296 0.48 -14.92 20.53
N PRO A 297 -0.12 -13.73 20.74
CA PRO A 297 -1.56 -13.65 20.84
C PRO A 297 -2.23 -14.09 19.52
N PRO A 298 -3.47 -14.58 19.58
CA PRO A 298 -4.24 -14.89 18.38
C PRO A 298 -4.37 -13.63 17.50
N LEU A 299 -4.48 -13.84 16.19
CA LEU A 299 -4.87 -12.80 15.28
C LEU A 299 -6.35 -12.50 15.50
N MET A 300 -6.69 -11.24 15.70
CA MET A 300 -8.05 -10.75 15.88
C MET A 300 -8.36 -9.74 14.78
N LEU A 301 -9.42 -10.00 14.02
CA LEU A 301 -9.94 -9.08 13.00
C LEU A 301 -11.37 -8.70 13.37
N LEU A 302 -11.66 -7.40 13.41
CA LEU A 302 -13.04 -6.92 13.40
C LEU A 302 -13.48 -6.73 11.95
N VAL A 303 -14.54 -7.44 11.59
CA VAL A 303 -15.17 -7.40 10.26
C VAL A 303 -16.51 -6.68 10.37
N ASN A 304 -16.76 -5.70 9.50
CA ASN A 304 -18.00 -4.92 9.53
C ASN A 304 -19.22 -5.66 8.95
N ARG A 305 -19.06 -6.92 8.58
CA ARG A 305 -20.12 -7.77 8.07
C ARG A 305 -20.31 -9.03 8.91
N PRO A 306 -21.51 -9.60 8.93
CA PRO A 306 -21.72 -10.91 9.52
C PRO A 306 -20.83 -11.95 8.83
N VAL A 307 -20.21 -12.81 9.65
CA VAL A 307 -19.48 -14.00 9.23
C VAL A 307 -20.21 -15.17 9.83
N HIS A 308 -20.72 -16.08 8.99
CA HIS A 308 -21.57 -17.20 9.41
C HIS A 308 -20.91 -18.55 9.24
N ASP A 309 -19.78 -18.60 8.55
CA ASP A 309 -19.08 -19.85 8.26
C ASP A 309 -17.55 -19.66 8.31
N VAL A 310 -16.87 -20.78 8.48
CA VAL A 310 -15.41 -20.83 8.60
C VAL A 310 -14.69 -20.46 7.31
N THR A 311 -15.30 -20.72 6.16
CA THR A 311 -14.70 -20.41 4.86
C THR A 311 -14.57 -18.90 4.69
N THR A 312 -15.64 -18.17 5.04
CA THR A 312 -15.64 -16.70 5.07
C THR A 312 -14.66 -16.14 6.10
N ALA A 313 -14.62 -16.69 7.31
CA ALA A 313 -13.66 -16.28 8.34
C ALA A 313 -12.22 -16.47 7.86
N ARG A 314 -11.92 -17.64 7.30
CA ARG A 314 -10.63 -17.95 6.71
C ARG A 314 -10.25 -16.99 5.59
N ALA A 315 -11.16 -16.67 4.69
CA ALA A 315 -10.92 -15.74 3.58
C ALA A 315 -10.47 -14.35 4.08
N TRP A 316 -11.05 -13.83 5.17
CA TRP A 316 -10.63 -12.59 5.80
C TRP A 316 -9.21 -12.68 6.40
N VAL A 317 -8.89 -13.79 7.06
CA VAL A 317 -7.55 -14.01 7.61
C VAL A 317 -6.50 -14.14 6.52
N GLU A 318 -6.78 -14.89 5.45
CA GLU A 318 -5.90 -15.01 4.29
C GLU A 318 -5.68 -13.65 3.61
N ALA A 319 -6.73 -12.86 3.46
CA ALA A 319 -6.64 -11.50 2.92
C ALA A 319 -5.74 -10.61 3.78
N TYR A 320 -5.87 -10.70 5.11
CA TYR A 320 -5.01 -9.96 6.02
C TYR A 320 -3.53 -10.34 5.86
N PHE A 321 -3.22 -11.61 5.63
CA PHE A 321 -1.82 -12.02 5.37
C PHE A 321 -1.32 -11.57 4.00
N ARG A 322 -2.17 -11.50 2.98
CA ARG A 322 -1.81 -10.96 1.66
C ARG A 322 -1.45 -9.47 1.70
N ARG A 323 -1.92 -8.73 2.71
CA ARG A 323 -1.55 -7.33 2.96
C ARG A 323 -0.03 -7.13 3.03
N TRP A 324 0.73 -8.12 3.50
CA TRP A 324 2.19 -8.05 3.51
C TRP A 324 2.82 -7.88 2.13
N GLY A 325 2.16 -8.34 1.08
CA GLY A 325 2.60 -8.05 -0.28
C GLY A 325 2.60 -6.57 -0.62
N ALA A 326 1.66 -5.79 -0.07
CA ALA A 326 1.65 -4.33 -0.22
C ALA A 326 2.81 -3.67 0.57
N GLU A 327 3.16 -4.19 1.75
CA GLU A 327 4.35 -3.74 2.48
C GLU A 327 5.65 -4.04 1.71
N ASP A 328 5.74 -5.20 1.05
CA ASP A 328 6.88 -5.55 0.20
C ASP A 328 6.95 -4.65 -1.05
N GLU A 329 5.82 -4.25 -1.62
CA GLU A 329 5.76 -3.27 -2.72
C GLU A 329 6.27 -1.91 -2.27
N THR A 330 5.76 -1.41 -1.14
CA THR A 330 6.23 -0.15 -0.55
C THR A 330 7.72 -0.18 -0.24
N ARG A 331 8.21 -1.29 0.30
CA ARG A 331 9.65 -1.48 0.54
C ARG A 331 10.46 -1.44 -0.75
N ALA A 332 9.98 -2.09 -1.81
CA ALA A 332 10.63 -2.05 -3.12
C ALA A 332 10.68 -0.63 -3.69
N ASP A 333 9.60 0.14 -3.55
CA ASP A 333 9.52 1.54 -3.99
C ASP A 333 10.48 2.44 -3.19
N LYS A 334 10.59 2.24 -1.87
CA LYS A 334 11.54 2.95 -1.01
C LYS A 334 13.00 2.63 -1.37
N GLN A 335 13.33 1.35 -1.56
CA GLN A 335 14.71 0.88 -1.75
C GLN A 335 15.18 0.95 -3.22
N LEU A 336 14.35 0.52 -4.18
CA LEU A 336 14.72 0.48 -5.60
C LEU A 336 14.24 1.71 -6.36
N GLY A 337 13.10 2.28 -5.99
CA GLY A 337 12.60 3.54 -6.51
C GLY A 337 13.25 4.75 -5.86
N GLY A 338 13.97 4.56 -4.75
CA GLY A 338 14.62 5.64 -4.01
C GLY A 338 13.64 6.67 -3.45
N LEU A 339 12.42 6.25 -3.07
CA LEU A 339 11.39 7.17 -2.59
C LEU A 339 11.85 7.92 -1.32
N GLU A 340 12.66 7.27 -0.47
CA GLU A 340 13.26 7.92 0.69
C GLU A 340 14.39 8.90 0.33
N ASP A 341 14.90 8.87 -0.89
CA ASP A 341 15.96 9.76 -1.37
C ASP A 341 15.42 11.07 -1.97
N VAL A 342 14.11 11.25 -2.06
CA VAL A 342 13.45 12.45 -2.60
C VAL A 342 14.01 13.73 -1.98
N ARG A 343 14.39 14.71 -2.82
CA ARG A 343 14.99 16.00 -2.42
C ARG A 343 14.39 17.17 -3.20
N VAL A 344 13.08 17.24 -3.28
CA VAL A 344 12.38 18.37 -3.96
C VAL A 344 12.08 19.49 -2.98
N GLN A 345 12.15 20.75 -3.46
CA GLN A 345 12.05 21.95 -2.63
C GLN A 345 10.63 22.51 -2.52
N SER A 346 9.63 21.94 -3.19
CA SER A 346 8.24 22.37 -3.06
C SER A 346 7.33 21.19 -2.74
N TRP A 347 6.25 21.48 -2.01
CA TRP A 347 5.24 20.50 -1.64
C TRP A 347 4.55 19.89 -2.85
N GLU A 348 4.21 20.73 -3.83
CA GLU A 348 3.58 20.30 -5.08
C GLU A 348 4.48 19.35 -5.88
N SER A 349 5.79 19.64 -5.91
CA SER A 349 6.75 18.75 -6.56
C SER A 349 6.87 17.41 -5.84
N LEU A 350 6.82 17.42 -4.50
CA LEU A 350 6.80 16.19 -3.69
C LEU A 350 5.56 15.35 -3.99
N GLN A 351 4.37 15.97 -3.98
CA GLN A 351 3.12 15.30 -4.29
C GLN A 351 3.13 14.70 -5.70
N SER A 352 3.62 15.44 -6.68
CA SER A 352 3.74 14.99 -8.07
C SER A 352 4.71 13.82 -8.19
N LEU A 353 5.85 13.86 -7.50
CA LEU A 353 6.86 12.81 -7.55
C LEU A 353 6.39 11.52 -6.87
N VAL A 354 5.71 11.64 -5.71
CA VAL A 354 5.08 10.50 -5.02
C VAL A 354 3.97 9.87 -5.88
N ALA A 355 3.17 10.69 -6.57
CA ALA A 355 2.17 10.18 -7.51
C ALA A 355 2.81 9.44 -8.70
N LEU A 356 3.92 9.94 -9.23
CA LEU A 356 4.63 9.30 -10.33
C LEU A 356 5.41 8.05 -9.88
N SER A 357 5.83 7.93 -8.62
CA SER A 357 6.42 6.68 -8.09
C SER A 357 5.39 5.55 -8.15
N ILE A 358 4.15 5.79 -7.73
CA ILE A 358 3.06 4.82 -7.86
C ILE A 358 2.77 4.45 -9.32
N VAL A 359 2.85 5.40 -10.24
CA VAL A 359 2.71 5.07 -11.68
C VAL A 359 3.88 4.19 -12.13
N SER A 360 5.10 4.45 -11.67
CA SER A 360 6.29 3.65 -12.03
C SER A 360 6.20 2.21 -11.52
N SER A 361 6.01 2.02 -10.21
CA SER A 361 5.84 0.68 -9.60
C SER A 361 4.61 -0.03 -10.15
N GLY A 362 3.53 0.71 -10.32
CA GLY A 362 2.27 0.19 -10.83
C GLY A 362 2.31 -0.27 -12.28
N LEU A 363 3.02 0.42 -13.18
CA LEU A 363 3.22 -0.06 -14.55
C LEU A 363 4.04 -1.36 -14.56
N LEU A 364 5.05 -1.50 -13.70
CA LEU A 364 5.80 -2.74 -13.56
C LEU A 364 4.93 -3.86 -12.96
N ALA A 365 4.08 -3.55 -11.98
CA ALA A 365 3.12 -4.50 -11.41
C ALA A 365 2.08 -4.96 -12.44
N LEU A 366 1.56 -4.05 -13.27
CA LEU A 366 0.65 -4.39 -14.38
C LEU A 366 1.26 -5.38 -15.37
N LEU A 367 2.58 -5.39 -15.55
CA LEU A 367 3.24 -6.39 -16.41
C LEU A 367 3.00 -7.82 -15.92
N GLN A 368 2.92 -8.03 -14.60
CA GLN A 368 2.64 -9.36 -14.02
C GLN A 368 1.24 -9.85 -14.38
N VAL A 369 0.32 -8.93 -14.60
CA VAL A 369 -1.10 -9.21 -14.88
C VAL A 369 -1.39 -9.25 -16.38
N GLU A 370 -0.80 -8.32 -17.15
CA GLU A 370 -1.01 -8.19 -18.59
C GLU A 370 -0.18 -9.22 -19.41
N ALA A 371 1.04 -9.51 -18.96
CA ALA A 371 1.99 -10.39 -19.66
C ALA A 371 2.79 -11.26 -18.68
N PRO A 372 2.15 -12.19 -17.96
CA PRO A 372 2.75 -12.96 -16.87
C PRO A 372 3.99 -13.75 -17.29
N ARG A 373 4.01 -14.34 -18.51
CA ARG A 373 5.19 -15.05 -19.05
C ARG A 373 6.40 -14.11 -19.21
N ARG A 374 6.17 -12.86 -19.63
CA ARG A 374 7.22 -11.85 -19.75
C ARG A 374 7.71 -11.39 -18.38
N ALA A 375 6.81 -11.13 -17.45
CA ALA A 375 7.13 -10.77 -16.07
C ALA A 375 7.99 -11.84 -15.40
N ALA A 376 7.60 -13.11 -15.51
CA ALA A 376 8.36 -14.24 -14.98
C ALA A 376 9.77 -14.36 -15.61
N ARG A 377 9.91 -14.09 -16.92
CA ARG A 377 11.22 -14.07 -17.57
C ARG A 377 12.11 -12.95 -17.04
N LEU A 378 11.57 -11.75 -16.86
CA LEU A 378 12.28 -10.62 -16.28
C LEU A 378 12.69 -10.91 -14.84
N ALA A 379 11.79 -11.43 -14.01
CA ALA A 379 12.09 -11.78 -12.63
C ALA A 379 13.25 -12.80 -12.51
N ARG A 380 13.30 -13.79 -13.40
CA ARG A 380 14.41 -14.76 -13.46
C ARG A 380 15.72 -14.17 -13.97
N SER A 381 15.68 -13.13 -14.78
CA SER A 381 16.89 -12.47 -15.32
C SER A 381 17.47 -11.40 -14.41
N ALA A 382 16.88 -11.18 -13.25
CA ALA A 382 17.44 -10.27 -12.24
C ALA A 382 18.77 -10.82 -11.71
N PRO A 383 19.75 -9.95 -11.42
CA PRO A 383 21.05 -10.34 -10.87
C PRO A 383 20.93 -10.63 -9.37
N ILE A 384 20.06 -11.54 -8.99
CA ILE A 384 19.83 -11.98 -7.61
C ILE A 384 19.70 -13.51 -7.66
N ASP A 385 20.54 -14.18 -6.89
CA ASP A 385 20.52 -15.62 -6.76
C ASP A 385 19.27 -16.11 -6.00
N GLY A 386 18.97 -17.40 -6.16
CA GLY A 386 17.86 -18.09 -5.50
C GLY A 386 16.54 -18.08 -6.29
N GLU A 387 15.56 -18.79 -5.75
CA GLU A 387 14.23 -18.91 -6.35
C GLU A 387 13.51 -17.57 -6.49
N VAL A 388 12.68 -17.44 -7.52
CA VAL A 388 11.83 -16.26 -7.69
C VAL A 388 10.71 -16.32 -6.65
N PRO A 389 10.68 -15.40 -5.68
CA PRO A 389 9.63 -15.40 -4.66
C PRO A 389 8.27 -15.05 -5.25
N THR A 390 7.21 -15.33 -4.52
CA THR A 390 5.83 -15.01 -4.90
C THR A 390 5.66 -13.52 -5.22
N PHE A 391 6.31 -12.65 -4.44
CA PHE A 391 6.39 -11.22 -4.75
C PHE A 391 7.69 -10.92 -5.51
N ALA A 392 7.56 -10.74 -6.82
CA ALA A 392 8.71 -10.60 -7.73
C ALA A 392 8.89 -9.17 -8.29
N LEU A 393 8.14 -8.18 -7.82
CA LEU A 393 8.17 -6.82 -8.40
C LEU A 393 9.57 -6.21 -8.36
N TYR A 394 10.30 -6.38 -7.25
CA TYR A 394 11.67 -5.87 -7.12
C TYR A 394 12.63 -6.49 -8.14
N ARG A 395 12.50 -7.80 -8.45
CA ARG A 395 13.30 -8.44 -9.49
C ARG A 395 12.96 -7.92 -10.88
N ILE A 396 11.68 -7.69 -11.15
CA ILE A 396 11.22 -7.09 -12.42
C ILE A 396 11.80 -5.68 -12.56
N TRP A 397 11.75 -4.86 -11.50
CA TRP A 397 12.30 -3.51 -11.48
C TRP A 397 13.78 -3.52 -11.84
N MET A 398 14.61 -4.31 -11.15
CA MET A 398 16.05 -4.43 -11.41
C MET A 398 16.34 -4.86 -12.84
N SER A 399 15.64 -5.88 -13.35
CA SER A 399 15.82 -6.37 -14.72
C SER A 399 15.46 -5.34 -15.77
N VAL A 400 14.36 -4.58 -15.56
CA VAL A 400 13.95 -3.51 -16.47
C VAL A 400 14.96 -2.37 -16.43
N GLY A 401 15.45 -1.97 -15.25
CA GLY A 401 16.49 -0.96 -15.07
C GLY A 401 17.78 -1.32 -15.82
N LEU A 402 18.27 -2.57 -15.69
CA LEU A 402 19.45 -3.05 -16.41
C LEU A 402 19.25 -3.06 -17.94
N LEU A 403 18.06 -3.45 -18.42
CA LEU A 403 17.75 -3.43 -19.85
C LEU A 403 17.70 -2.00 -20.39
N LEU A 404 17.18 -1.06 -19.63
CA LEU A 404 17.19 0.37 -19.97
C LEU A 404 18.63 0.90 -20.04
N ALA A 405 19.47 0.60 -19.03
CA ALA A 405 20.87 1.02 -18.99
C ALA A 405 21.70 0.50 -20.17
N ARG A 406 21.50 -0.76 -20.56
CA ARG A 406 22.17 -1.35 -21.73
C ARG A 406 21.77 -0.66 -23.05
N ASN A 407 20.53 -0.20 -23.14
CA ASN A 407 20.04 0.47 -24.35
C ASN A 407 20.50 1.93 -24.45
N THR A 408 20.71 2.63 -23.33
CA THR A 408 21.24 4.01 -23.32
C THR A 408 22.72 4.06 -23.66
N ARG A 409 23.52 3.04 -23.30
CA ARG A 409 24.95 2.96 -23.65
C ARG A 409 25.22 2.61 -25.11
N ARG A 410 24.22 2.13 -25.86
CA ARG A 410 24.33 1.78 -27.29
C ARG A 410 23.85 2.88 -28.24
N ARG A 411 23.41 4.01 -27.71
CA ARG A 411 23.09 5.25 -28.43
C ARG A 411 24.17 6.31 -28.21
#